data_219f2cec5947449ed3093c1cdf486270
#
_entry.id   219f2cec5947449ed3093c1cdf486270
#
_cell.length_a   1.000
_cell.length_b   1.000
_cell.length_c   1.000
_cell.angle_alpha   90.00
_cell.angle_beta   90.00
_cell.angle_gamma   90.00
#
_symmetry.space_group_name_H-M   'P 1'
#
loop_
_entity.id
_entity.type
_entity.pdbx_description
1 polymer ?
#
loop_
_entity_poly.entity_id
_entity_poly.type
_entity_poly.pdbx_seq_one_letter_code
_entity_poly.pdbx_strand_id
1 'polypeptide(L)'
;RFVDLTSTNPAKMYGLYPQKGSIKVGSDADITIWDPNKKNKIEQINLSHGSDYTPYEGLDITGWPIQTWLRGNKIYDHNEFVVNKNLGKYISRDFCML
;
A
#
# COMPACT_ATOMS: atom_id res chain seq x y z
N ARG A 1 -9.73 10.40 -6.95
CA ARG A 1 -8.41 10.64 -7.60
C ARG A 1 -7.24 9.94 -6.88
N PHE A 2 -7.19 9.94 -5.56
CA PHE A 2 -6.09 9.27 -4.82
C PHE A 2 -6.00 7.78 -5.19
N VAL A 3 -7.10 7.05 -5.11
CA VAL A 3 -7.15 5.61 -5.45
C VAL A 3 -6.80 5.36 -6.92
N ASP A 4 -7.26 6.22 -7.82
CA ASP A 4 -6.93 6.08 -9.25
C ASP A 4 -5.41 6.19 -9.48
N LEU A 5 -4.76 7.15 -8.85
CA LEU A 5 -3.33 7.40 -9.02
C LEU A 5 -2.43 6.36 -8.33
N THR A 6 -2.86 5.84 -7.19
CA THR A 6 -2.02 4.96 -6.36
C THR A 6 -2.31 3.47 -6.54
N SER A 7 -3.44 3.10 -7.11
CA SER A 7 -3.89 1.71 -7.19
C SER A 7 -4.46 1.34 -8.56
N THR A 8 -5.58 1.93 -8.97
CA THR A 8 -6.32 1.49 -10.16
C THR A 8 -5.54 1.71 -11.46
N ASN A 9 -5.02 2.91 -11.67
CA ASN A 9 -4.27 3.22 -12.90
C ASN A 9 -2.93 2.47 -12.98
N PRO A 10 -2.12 2.35 -11.92
CA PRO A 10 -0.97 1.47 -11.94
C PRO A 10 -1.31 0.02 -12.29
N ALA A 11 -2.38 -0.53 -11.71
CA ALA A 11 -2.80 -1.91 -12.02
C ALA A 11 -3.19 -2.08 -13.49
N LYS A 12 -3.87 -1.10 -14.09
CA LYS A 12 -4.20 -1.10 -15.54
C LYS A 12 -2.95 -0.94 -16.39
N MET A 13 -2.07 -0.02 -16.03
CA MET A 13 -0.83 0.25 -16.77
C MET A 13 0.07 -0.99 -16.84
N TYR A 14 0.18 -1.73 -15.75
CA TYR A 14 1.01 -2.93 -15.68
C TYR A 14 0.27 -4.23 -16.02
N GLY A 15 -0.97 -4.17 -16.49
CA GLY A 15 -1.73 -5.35 -16.91
C GLY A 15 -2.10 -6.29 -15.76
N LEU A 16 -2.35 -5.75 -14.57
CA LEU A 16 -2.73 -6.50 -13.37
C LEU A 16 -4.21 -6.30 -12.98
N TYR A 17 -4.88 -5.35 -13.63
CA TYR A 17 -6.30 -5.10 -13.39
C TYR A 17 -7.16 -6.18 -14.08
N PRO A 18 -8.25 -6.68 -13.49
CA PRO A 18 -8.86 -6.32 -12.21
C PRO A 18 -8.41 -7.17 -11.01
N GLN A 19 -7.44 -8.08 -11.18
CA GLN A 19 -6.92 -8.88 -10.06
C GLN A 19 -6.38 -7.97 -8.95
N LYS A 20 -5.65 -6.92 -9.34
CA LYS A 20 -5.19 -5.82 -8.49
C LYS A 20 -5.90 -4.52 -8.88
N GLY A 21 -5.86 -3.52 -7.99
CA GLY A 21 -6.37 -2.18 -8.27
C GLY A 21 -7.89 -2.03 -8.20
N SER A 22 -8.60 -3.02 -7.68
CA SER A 22 -10.05 -2.97 -7.48
C SER A 22 -10.48 -3.72 -6.21
N ILE A 23 -11.57 -3.27 -5.62
CA ILE A 23 -12.25 -3.96 -4.51
C ILE A 23 -13.54 -4.53 -5.06
N LYS A 24 -13.50 -5.78 -5.50
CA LYS A 24 -14.66 -6.51 -6.01
C LYS A 24 -14.48 -8.01 -5.87
N VAL A 25 -15.57 -8.75 -5.99
CA VAL A 25 -15.54 -10.22 -5.98
C VAL A 25 -14.62 -10.74 -7.10
N GLY A 26 -13.68 -11.60 -6.74
CA GLY A 26 -12.69 -12.18 -7.67
C GLY A 26 -11.35 -11.42 -7.71
N SER A 27 -11.26 -10.20 -7.16
CA SER A 27 -9.99 -9.50 -6.99
C SER A 27 -9.26 -9.96 -5.74
N ASP A 28 -7.93 -9.83 -5.73
CA ASP A 28 -7.14 -10.09 -4.54
C ASP A 28 -7.47 -9.08 -3.43
N ALA A 29 -7.60 -9.56 -2.20
CA ALA A 29 -7.83 -8.72 -1.03
C ALA A 29 -6.52 -8.06 -0.55
N ASP A 30 -5.92 -7.26 -1.42
CA ASP A 30 -4.78 -6.38 -1.13
C ASP A 30 -5.35 -5.01 -0.77
N ILE A 31 -5.46 -4.72 0.52
CA ILE A 31 -6.22 -3.57 1.01
C ILE A 31 -5.36 -2.76 1.97
N THR A 32 -5.32 -1.46 1.77
CA THR A 32 -4.77 -0.51 2.73
C THR A 32 -5.89 0.34 3.32
N ILE A 33 -6.00 0.34 4.63
CA ILE A 33 -6.98 1.15 5.38
C ILE A 33 -6.28 2.42 5.84
N TRP A 34 -6.86 3.56 5.50
CA TRP A 34 -6.36 4.89 5.82
C TRP A 34 -7.24 5.59 6.84
N ASP A 35 -6.60 6.25 7.81
CA ASP A 35 -7.27 7.26 8.64
C ASP A 35 -6.96 8.65 8.06
N PRO A 36 -7.96 9.34 7.46
CA PRO A 36 -7.74 10.63 6.81
C PRO A 36 -7.43 11.76 7.80
N ASN A 37 -7.72 11.56 9.07
CA ASN A 37 -7.56 12.60 10.12
C ASN A 37 -6.33 12.39 10.99
N LYS A 38 -5.67 11.24 10.87
CA LYS A 38 -4.47 10.94 11.66
C LYS A 38 -3.34 11.88 11.28
N LYS A 39 -2.86 12.64 12.26
CA LYS A 39 -1.69 13.52 12.11
C LYS A 39 -0.42 12.74 12.43
N ASN A 40 0.59 12.95 11.63
CA ASN A 40 1.91 12.34 11.83
C ASN A 40 3.00 13.30 11.36
N LYS A 41 4.20 13.12 11.90
CA LYS A 41 5.40 13.79 11.44
C LYS A 41 6.30 12.75 10.78
N ILE A 42 6.82 13.06 9.61
CA ILE A 42 7.77 12.18 8.95
C ILE A 42 9.12 12.28 9.66
N GLU A 43 9.56 11.17 10.20
CA GLU A 43 10.85 11.02 10.87
C GLU A 43 11.50 9.73 10.36
N GLN A 44 12.77 9.81 9.99
CA GLN A 44 13.54 8.68 9.44
C GLN A 44 13.44 7.44 10.32
N ILE A 45 13.52 7.61 11.64
CA ILE A 45 13.50 6.52 12.61
C ILE A 45 12.19 5.70 12.58
N ASN A 46 11.11 6.31 12.11
CA ASN A 46 9.78 5.69 12.04
C ASN A 46 9.46 5.09 10.66
N LEU A 47 10.37 5.21 9.69
CA LEU A 47 10.18 4.70 8.34
C LEU A 47 10.86 3.34 8.17
N SER A 48 10.16 2.41 7.52
CA SER A 48 10.63 1.05 7.30
C SER A 48 11.31 0.88 5.94
N HIS A 49 12.19 1.79 5.57
CA HIS A 49 12.98 1.72 4.33
C HIS A 49 14.49 1.57 4.63
N GLY A 50 15.24 1.13 3.64
CA GLY A 50 16.67 0.83 3.81
C GLY A 50 17.62 2.02 3.77
N SER A 51 17.13 3.24 3.49
CA SER A 51 17.92 4.46 3.52
C SER A 51 18.09 4.97 4.94
N ASP A 52 19.19 5.64 5.21
CA ASP A 52 19.48 6.27 6.52
C ASP A 52 18.98 7.72 6.63
N TYR A 53 18.30 8.20 5.61
CA TYR A 53 17.72 9.54 5.57
C TYR A 53 16.42 9.57 4.79
N THR A 54 15.61 10.63 4.99
CA THR A 54 14.47 10.96 4.16
C THR A 54 14.49 12.46 3.80
N PRO A 55 14.25 12.85 2.54
CA PRO A 55 14.14 14.27 2.16
C PRO A 55 12.91 14.95 2.78
N TYR A 56 12.00 14.18 3.36
CA TYR A 56 10.76 14.68 3.98
C TYR A 56 10.84 14.78 5.50
N GLU A 57 12.04 14.61 6.09
CA GLU A 57 12.25 14.70 7.53
C GLU A 57 11.62 15.96 8.13
N GLY A 58 10.82 15.79 9.18
CA GLY A 58 10.15 16.87 9.89
C GLY A 58 8.87 17.41 9.25
N LEU A 59 8.44 16.85 8.11
CA LEU A 59 7.21 17.27 7.46
C LEU A 59 5.98 16.79 8.25
N ASP A 60 5.11 17.71 8.62
CA ASP A 60 3.82 17.39 9.22
C ASP A 60 2.82 16.98 8.14
N ILE A 61 2.19 15.83 8.32
CA ILE A 61 1.21 15.29 7.41
C ILE A 61 -0.10 14.96 8.11
N THR A 62 -1.19 14.97 7.36
CA THR A 62 -2.51 14.55 7.81
C THR A 62 -3.01 13.45 6.85
N GLY A 63 -3.48 12.35 7.43
CA GLY A 63 -3.80 11.13 6.72
C GLY A 63 -2.64 10.12 6.77
N TRP A 64 -2.93 8.93 7.31
CA TRP A 64 -1.93 7.87 7.47
C TRP A 64 -2.54 6.49 7.27
N PRO A 65 -1.82 5.54 6.64
CA PRO A 65 -2.27 4.16 6.60
C PRO A 65 -2.22 3.55 8.00
N ILE A 66 -3.29 2.90 8.41
CA ILE A 66 -3.39 2.26 9.71
C ILE A 66 -3.32 0.75 9.64
N GLN A 67 -3.76 0.16 8.54
CA GLN A 67 -3.67 -1.29 8.31
C GLN A 67 -3.35 -1.59 6.86
N THR A 68 -2.58 -2.66 6.63
CA THR A 68 -2.34 -3.22 5.30
C THR A 68 -2.61 -4.72 5.30
N TRP A 69 -3.35 -5.17 4.32
CA TRP A 69 -3.74 -6.55 4.11
C TRP A 69 -3.22 -7.05 2.77
N LEU A 70 -2.67 -8.24 2.75
CA LEU A 70 -2.17 -8.91 1.54
C LEU A 70 -2.93 -10.23 1.37
N ARG A 71 -3.73 -10.31 0.30
CA ARG A 71 -4.61 -11.45 0.00
C ARG A 71 -5.37 -11.97 1.22
N GLY A 72 -5.99 -11.02 1.97
CA GLY A 72 -6.77 -11.32 3.16
C GLY A 72 -5.96 -11.57 4.44
N ASN A 73 -4.64 -11.47 4.40
CA ASN A 73 -3.80 -11.57 5.60
C ASN A 73 -3.35 -10.18 6.04
N LYS A 74 -3.64 -9.81 7.28
CA LYS A 74 -3.17 -8.55 7.84
C LYS A 74 -1.65 -8.63 8.05
N ILE A 75 -0.90 -7.71 7.42
CA ILE A 75 0.57 -7.67 7.49
C ILE A 75 1.11 -6.48 8.27
N TYR A 76 0.29 -5.45 8.43
CA TYR A 76 0.64 -4.23 9.17
C TYR A 76 -0.58 -3.74 9.94
N ASP A 77 -0.40 -3.33 11.17
CA ASP A 77 -1.44 -2.84 12.05
C ASP A 77 -0.87 -1.79 13.01
N HIS A 78 -1.32 -0.53 12.87
CA HIS A 78 -0.97 0.57 13.77
C HIS A 78 0.53 0.65 14.13
N ASN A 79 1.40 0.76 13.11
CA ASN A 79 2.86 0.84 13.21
C ASN A 79 3.58 -0.48 13.59
N GLU A 80 2.88 -1.60 13.60
CA GLU A 80 3.47 -2.91 13.87
C GLU A 80 3.35 -3.84 12.66
N PHE A 81 4.43 -4.55 12.34
CA PHE A 81 4.39 -5.66 11.40
C PHE A 81 3.91 -6.92 12.12
N VAL A 82 2.81 -7.51 11.64
CA VAL A 82 2.17 -8.68 12.26
C VAL A 82 2.43 -9.99 11.52
N VAL A 83 3.23 -9.95 10.45
CA VAL A 83 3.57 -11.11 9.63
C VAL A 83 5.04 -11.46 9.79
N ASN A 84 5.29 -12.75 10.05
CA ASN A 84 6.62 -13.34 10.14
C ASN A 84 6.92 -14.35 9.01
N LYS A 85 6.14 -14.37 7.95
CA LYS A 85 6.28 -15.28 6.80
C LYS A 85 6.34 -14.50 5.49
N ASN A 86 7.08 -15.03 4.53
CA ASN A 86 7.07 -14.52 3.16
C ASN A 86 5.75 -14.89 2.48
N LEU A 87 4.87 -13.92 2.29
CA LEU A 87 3.57 -14.07 1.62
C LEU A 87 3.59 -13.59 0.16
N GLY A 88 4.70 -13.01 -0.29
CA GLY A 88 4.84 -12.53 -1.66
C GLY A 88 4.72 -13.65 -2.68
N LYS A 89 4.03 -13.38 -3.80
CA LYS A 89 3.91 -14.29 -4.94
C LYS A 89 4.14 -13.51 -6.22
N TYR A 90 4.85 -14.11 -7.16
CA TYR A 90 4.94 -13.57 -8.51
C TYR A 90 3.56 -13.62 -9.18
N ILE A 91 3.22 -12.55 -9.89
CA ILE A 91 2.00 -12.46 -10.69
C ILE A 91 2.43 -12.11 -12.12
N SER A 92 2.03 -12.95 -13.07
CA SER A 92 2.19 -12.62 -14.49
C SER A 92 1.26 -11.47 -14.85
N ARG A 93 1.77 -10.56 -15.64
CA ARG A 93 1.00 -9.40 -16.12
C ARG A 93 0.46 -9.65 -17.52
N ASP A 94 -0.61 -8.95 -17.84
CA ASP A 94 -1.19 -8.82 -19.16
C ASP A 94 -0.73 -7.52 -19.84
N PHE A 95 -1.30 -7.19 -20.99
CA PHE A 95 -1.01 -5.94 -21.70
C PHE A 95 -1.54 -4.73 -20.93
N CYS A 96 -0.94 -3.56 -21.23
CA CYS A 96 -1.41 -2.28 -20.70
C CYS A 96 -2.88 -2.04 -21.11
N MET A 97 -3.70 -1.59 -20.17
CA MET A 97 -5.15 -1.35 -20.33
C MET A 97 -5.53 0.13 -20.28
N LEU A 98 -4.56 1.02 -20.29
CA LEU A 98 -4.80 2.48 -20.36
C LEU A 98 -4.91 2.96 -21.79
#